data_254d8a117cd1db185ffc7d9e08f0be57
#
_entry.id   254d8a117cd1db185ffc7d9e08f0be57
#
_cell.length_a   1.000
_cell.length_b   1.000
_cell.length_c   1.000
_cell.angle_alpha   90.00
_cell.angle_beta   90.00
_cell.angle_gamma   90.00
#
_symmetry.space_group_name_H-M   'P 1'
#
loop_
_entity.id
_entity.type
_entity.pdbx_description
1 polymer ?
#
loop_
_entity_poly.entity_id
_entity_poly.type
_entity_poly.pdbx_seq_one_letter_code
_entity_poly.pdbx_strand_id
1 'polypeptide(L)'
;MKVSTAITGLLFLLVLNMLLGAEEIPKFGKVSDEELQMTAIPEDPEADAVVLFDVGDLRIREGSEKYYLTMERHTRVKILTEKGKDYASVSIPFWHEDRIHDLKAHTVLPNGKKIKMDKKAVFEEKVDKTGYKKFALPGVEVGAVIEYTYKLESDYLYNLEPWFFQNNEFTRLSQYSVIVLPYFGYSVFFRNTLDMEPETEDILDPQQRRKLTRYIWRMKDQPPIRKEPYMRTLNDYRAAINFQIREFKSPYAYHKYISDWPDLVKEMREHYDRNLDDDKSLKEIVQSEAPDSLRAPERIKKLYAFVRDQIETGERGYRAVEKSPEEVLKDRQGTGVEKNLLLVNLLMLAGFDAHPLLISTRYNGRIVEQQPRLTQFNYMLAYAKYGSRTYVLDTRYSYCPFNLLPVDDLVETGLVINKGTGGFIQIPKPRALNMLHCANNLTLSEAGHLDGEAMVRFEG
;
A
#
# COMPACT_ATOMS: atom_id res chain seq x y z
N MET A 1 -44.51 28.66 -39.92
CA MET A 1 -44.55 27.23 -39.63
C MET A 1 -43.17 26.56 -39.83
N LYS A 2 -42.09 27.05 -39.20
CA LYS A 2 -40.72 26.47 -39.32
C LYS A 2 -39.96 26.43 -37.97
N VAL A 3 -40.61 26.67 -36.83
CA VAL A 3 -39.97 26.70 -35.52
C VAL A 3 -40.23 25.41 -34.70
N SER A 4 -41.23 24.60 -35.09
CA SER A 4 -41.66 23.43 -34.33
C SER A 4 -40.77 22.17 -34.56
N THR A 5 -40.06 22.09 -35.68
CA THR A 5 -39.24 20.88 -36.03
C THR A 5 -37.82 20.87 -35.40
N ALA A 6 -37.31 22.06 -35.06
CA ALA A 6 -35.97 22.16 -34.44
C ALA A 6 -35.97 21.82 -32.93
N ILE A 7 -37.10 22.10 -32.23
CA ILE A 7 -37.23 21.81 -30.79
C ILE A 7 -37.42 20.31 -30.54
N THR A 8 -38.11 19.60 -31.44
CA THR A 8 -38.32 18.14 -31.34
C THR A 8 -37.04 17.35 -31.60
N GLY A 9 -36.18 17.83 -32.49
CA GLY A 9 -34.87 17.24 -32.75
C GLY A 9 -33.88 17.40 -31.61
N LEU A 10 -33.91 18.56 -30.91
CA LEU A 10 -33.06 18.83 -29.77
C LEU A 10 -33.47 18.05 -28.51
N LEU A 11 -34.79 17.87 -28.30
CA LEU A 11 -35.31 17.01 -27.22
C LEU A 11 -34.98 15.53 -27.45
N PHE A 12 -35.00 15.06 -28.72
CA PHE A 12 -34.65 13.66 -29.04
C PHE A 12 -33.15 13.39 -28.87
N LEU A 13 -32.28 14.35 -29.17
CA LEU A 13 -30.83 14.27 -28.91
C LEU A 13 -30.51 14.35 -27.41
N LEU A 14 -31.23 15.13 -26.61
CA LEU A 14 -31.10 15.18 -25.16
C LEU A 14 -31.61 13.92 -24.46
N VAL A 15 -32.68 13.32 -24.96
CA VAL A 15 -33.22 12.05 -24.42
C VAL A 15 -32.34 10.87 -24.86
N LEU A 16 -31.69 10.91 -26.04
CA LEU A 16 -30.75 9.89 -26.48
C LEU A 16 -29.43 9.91 -25.69
N ASN A 17 -29.00 11.08 -25.20
CA ASN A 17 -27.84 11.16 -24.27
C ASN A 17 -28.19 10.77 -22.81
N MET A 18 -29.46 10.82 -22.41
CA MET A 18 -29.91 10.28 -21.13
C MET A 18 -30.13 8.76 -21.12
N LEU A 19 -30.18 8.13 -22.32
CA LEU A 19 -30.27 6.68 -22.50
C LEU A 19 -28.92 6.01 -22.71
N LEU A 20 -27.78 6.72 -22.63
CA LEU A 20 -26.48 6.15 -22.39
C LEU A 20 -26.41 5.68 -20.93
N GLY A 21 -27.22 4.65 -20.65
CA GLY A 21 -27.33 3.99 -19.36
C GLY A 21 -25.96 3.55 -18.85
N ALA A 22 -25.79 3.58 -17.56
CA ALA A 22 -24.64 2.98 -16.89
C ALA A 22 -24.38 1.60 -17.52
N GLU A 23 -23.21 1.41 -18.11
CA GLU A 23 -22.79 0.16 -18.71
C GLU A 23 -22.93 -0.96 -17.65
N GLU A 24 -23.89 -1.85 -17.87
CA GLU A 24 -24.19 -2.91 -16.90
C GLU A 24 -23.02 -3.89 -16.90
N ILE A 25 -22.39 -4.08 -15.74
CA ILE A 25 -21.28 -5.02 -15.60
C ILE A 25 -21.78 -6.42 -15.90
N PRO A 26 -21.16 -7.12 -16.88
CA PRO A 26 -21.62 -8.44 -17.28
C PRO A 26 -21.61 -9.42 -16.10
N LYS A 27 -22.64 -10.26 -16.01
CA LYS A 27 -22.70 -11.34 -15.00
C LYS A 27 -21.54 -12.30 -15.19
N PHE A 28 -21.01 -12.81 -14.05
CA PHE A 28 -19.94 -13.79 -14.03
C PHE A 28 -20.19 -14.94 -15.03
N GLY A 29 -19.22 -15.18 -15.89
CA GLY A 29 -19.29 -16.21 -16.94
C GLY A 29 -20.08 -15.84 -18.19
N LYS A 30 -20.52 -14.60 -18.35
CA LYS A 30 -21.17 -14.11 -19.57
C LYS A 30 -20.19 -13.28 -20.39
N VAL A 31 -19.39 -13.94 -21.21
CA VAL A 31 -18.44 -13.32 -22.14
C VAL A 31 -19.15 -13.10 -23.48
N SER A 32 -19.02 -11.91 -24.07
CA SER A 32 -19.62 -11.58 -25.36
C SER A 32 -18.76 -12.08 -26.54
N ASP A 33 -19.37 -12.20 -27.71
CA ASP A 33 -18.64 -12.55 -28.92
C ASP A 33 -17.60 -11.47 -29.29
N GLU A 34 -17.90 -10.19 -29.02
CA GLU A 34 -16.98 -9.09 -29.24
C GLU A 34 -15.72 -9.24 -28.37
N GLU A 35 -15.88 -9.56 -27.08
CA GLU A 35 -14.76 -9.83 -26.18
C GLU A 35 -13.93 -11.04 -26.63
N LEU A 36 -14.57 -12.08 -27.17
CA LEU A 36 -13.88 -13.27 -27.69
C LEU A 36 -13.12 -12.99 -29.00
N GLN A 37 -13.67 -12.17 -29.88
CA GLN A 37 -13.08 -11.86 -31.20
C GLN A 37 -12.01 -10.77 -31.14
N MET A 38 -11.87 -10.06 -30.01
CA MET A 38 -10.85 -9.03 -29.82
C MET A 38 -9.44 -9.63 -29.96
N THR A 39 -8.63 -9.07 -30.85
CA THR A 39 -7.23 -9.49 -31.09
C THR A 39 -6.20 -8.41 -30.77
N ALA A 40 -6.62 -7.16 -30.67
CA ALA A 40 -5.79 -6.00 -30.34
C ALA A 40 -6.66 -4.87 -29.82
N ILE A 41 -6.05 -3.83 -29.29
CA ILE A 41 -6.70 -2.55 -28.97
C ILE A 41 -5.94 -1.40 -29.64
N PRO A 42 -6.64 -0.43 -30.24
CA PRO A 42 -5.99 0.71 -30.91
C PRO A 42 -5.17 1.58 -29.96
N GLU A 43 -5.62 1.70 -28.73
CA GLU A 43 -5.03 2.57 -27.69
C GLU A 43 -3.69 2.04 -27.15
N ASP A 44 -3.46 0.71 -27.26
CA ASP A 44 -2.21 0.05 -26.86
C ASP A 44 -1.96 -1.16 -27.79
N PRO A 45 -1.47 -0.95 -29.02
CA PRO A 45 -1.30 -2.02 -30.01
C PRO A 45 -0.33 -3.14 -29.59
N GLU A 46 0.56 -2.85 -28.63
CA GLU A 46 1.55 -3.79 -28.12
C GLU A 46 1.11 -4.44 -26.80
N ALA A 47 -0.16 -4.27 -26.40
CA ALA A 47 -0.68 -4.84 -25.16
C ALA A 47 -0.60 -6.36 -25.17
N ASP A 48 -0.07 -6.93 -24.09
CA ASP A 48 -0.06 -8.39 -23.88
C ASP A 48 -1.44 -8.92 -23.46
N ALA A 49 -2.22 -8.07 -22.78
CA ALA A 49 -3.58 -8.35 -22.31
C ALA A 49 -4.39 -7.04 -22.19
N VAL A 50 -5.70 -7.16 -22.01
CA VAL A 50 -6.60 -6.03 -21.72
C VAL A 50 -7.46 -6.38 -20.52
N VAL A 51 -7.48 -5.53 -19.51
CA VAL A 51 -8.46 -5.60 -18.44
C VAL A 51 -9.78 -5.06 -18.97
N LEU A 52 -10.71 -5.95 -19.30
CA LEU A 52 -12.03 -5.59 -19.83
C LEU A 52 -12.84 -4.86 -18.77
N PHE A 53 -12.79 -5.37 -17.53
CA PHE A 53 -13.24 -4.64 -16.36
C PHE A 53 -12.57 -5.14 -15.08
N ASP A 54 -12.48 -4.23 -14.11
CA ASP A 54 -12.08 -4.50 -12.73
C ASP A 54 -13.06 -3.74 -11.83
N VAL A 55 -13.86 -4.47 -11.06
CA VAL A 55 -14.98 -3.90 -10.30
C VAL A 55 -14.92 -4.34 -8.86
N GLY A 56 -15.03 -3.37 -7.93
CA GLY A 56 -15.13 -3.58 -6.50
C GLY A 56 -16.46 -3.07 -5.94
N ASP A 57 -17.09 -3.84 -5.07
CA ASP A 57 -18.28 -3.44 -4.28
C ASP A 57 -17.96 -3.66 -2.80
N LEU A 58 -17.70 -2.57 -2.07
CA LEU A 58 -17.39 -2.58 -0.66
C LEU A 58 -18.62 -2.18 0.16
N ARG A 59 -18.89 -2.90 1.23
CA ARG A 59 -20.00 -2.62 2.15
C ARG A 59 -19.58 -2.78 3.59
N ILE A 60 -19.92 -1.80 4.41
CA ILE A 60 -19.92 -1.98 5.86
C ILE A 60 -21.24 -2.63 6.27
N ARG A 61 -21.13 -3.70 7.05
CA ARG A 61 -22.25 -4.50 7.52
C ARG A 61 -22.35 -4.45 9.04
N GLU A 62 -23.55 -4.59 9.53
CA GLU A 62 -23.85 -4.73 10.94
C GLU A 62 -24.09 -6.20 11.25
N GLY A 63 -23.19 -6.80 12.05
CA GLY A 63 -23.33 -8.15 12.58
C GLY A 63 -24.07 -8.14 13.91
N SER A 64 -24.18 -9.29 14.56
CA SER A 64 -24.83 -9.44 15.86
C SER A 64 -24.06 -8.76 17.00
N GLU A 65 -22.74 -8.73 16.92
CA GLU A 65 -21.87 -8.22 17.99
C GLU A 65 -20.95 -7.10 17.55
N LYS A 66 -20.64 -7.02 16.24
CA LYS A 66 -19.69 -6.05 15.69
C LYS A 66 -20.06 -5.62 14.28
N TYR A 67 -19.49 -4.51 13.85
CA TYR A 67 -19.46 -4.13 12.44
C TYR A 67 -18.30 -4.81 11.74
N TYR A 68 -18.44 -5.09 10.45
CA TYR A 68 -17.40 -5.65 9.59
C TYR A 68 -17.59 -5.15 8.17
N LEU A 69 -16.55 -5.19 7.37
CA LEU A 69 -16.64 -4.88 5.94
C LEU A 69 -16.65 -6.17 5.09
N THR A 70 -17.33 -6.08 3.96
CA THR A 70 -17.21 -7.06 2.88
C THR A 70 -16.85 -6.33 1.61
N MET A 71 -15.88 -6.86 0.83
CA MET A 71 -15.57 -6.37 -0.51
C MET A 71 -15.68 -7.51 -1.50
N GLU A 72 -16.56 -7.38 -2.49
CA GLU A 72 -16.63 -8.27 -3.63
C GLU A 72 -15.86 -7.67 -4.79
N ARG A 73 -14.87 -8.42 -5.33
CA ARG A 73 -14.13 -7.99 -6.52
C ARG A 73 -14.41 -8.94 -7.66
N HIS A 74 -14.59 -8.37 -8.85
CA HIS A 74 -14.86 -9.08 -10.09
C HIS A 74 -13.97 -8.51 -11.19
N THR A 75 -13.09 -9.34 -11.74
CA THR A 75 -12.09 -8.95 -12.74
C THR A 75 -12.21 -9.85 -13.96
N ARG A 76 -12.14 -9.26 -15.17
CA ARG A 76 -12.13 -9.95 -16.45
C ARG A 76 -10.98 -9.42 -17.30
N VAL A 77 -10.20 -10.33 -17.89
CA VAL A 77 -9.03 -9.98 -18.70
C VAL A 77 -9.06 -10.76 -20.01
N LYS A 78 -8.82 -10.08 -21.13
CA LYS A 78 -8.58 -10.64 -22.45
C LYS A 78 -7.09 -10.89 -22.63
N ILE A 79 -6.71 -12.07 -23.07
CA ILE A 79 -5.32 -12.45 -23.37
C ILE A 79 -5.05 -12.21 -24.86
N LEU A 80 -4.06 -11.39 -25.21
CA LEU A 80 -3.76 -11.01 -26.58
C LEU A 80 -2.50 -11.70 -27.14
N THR A 81 -1.51 -11.97 -26.26
CA THR A 81 -0.23 -12.57 -26.65
C THR A 81 0.15 -13.75 -25.76
N GLU A 82 1.21 -14.47 -26.14
CA GLU A 82 1.79 -15.54 -25.30
C GLU A 82 2.21 -15.04 -23.92
N LYS A 83 2.78 -13.84 -23.85
CA LYS A 83 3.20 -13.21 -22.58
C LYS A 83 2.00 -12.81 -21.73
N GLY A 84 0.88 -12.44 -22.36
CA GLY A 84 -0.37 -12.15 -21.65
C GLY A 84 -0.90 -13.32 -20.81
N LYS A 85 -0.45 -14.57 -21.09
CA LYS A 85 -0.82 -15.74 -20.27
C LYS A 85 -0.35 -15.66 -18.83
N ASP A 86 0.63 -14.82 -18.51
CA ASP A 86 1.09 -14.59 -17.13
C ASP A 86 -0.04 -14.07 -16.23
N TYR A 87 -1.05 -13.40 -16.80
CA TYR A 87 -2.26 -12.98 -16.06
C TYR A 87 -3.11 -14.14 -15.55
N ALA A 88 -2.88 -15.37 -16.02
CA ALA A 88 -3.50 -16.56 -15.47
C ALA A 88 -3.06 -16.88 -14.04
N SER A 89 -1.89 -16.40 -13.62
CA SER A 89 -1.35 -16.58 -12.28
C SER A 89 -1.80 -15.45 -11.38
N VAL A 90 -2.84 -15.69 -10.58
CA VAL A 90 -3.46 -14.69 -9.70
C VAL A 90 -2.97 -14.86 -8.28
N SER A 91 -2.60 -13.74 -7.64
CA SER A 91 -2.25 -13.67 -6.23
C SER A 91 -3.07 -12.57 -5.56
N ILE A 92 -3.91 -12.94 -4.61
CA ILE A 92 -4.78 -12.01 -3.88
C ILE A 92 -4.20 -11.82 -2.48
N PRO A 93 -3.64 -10.64 -2.15
CA PRO A 93 -3.17 -10.35 -0.80
C PRO A 93 -4.36 -10.07 0.13
N PHE A 94 -4.21 -10.41 1.42
CA PHE A 94 -5.15 -10.09 2.47
C PHE A 94 -4.43 -9.99 3.82
N TRP A 95 -4.97 -9.22 4.77
CA TRP A 95 -4.44 -9.19 6.13
C TRP A 95 -4.67 -10.53 6.83
N HIS A 96 -3.79 -10.86 7.75
CA HIS A 96 -3.78 -12.14 8.49
C HIS A 96 -5.13 -12.51 9.11
N GLU A 97 -5.91 -11.53 9.55
CA GLU A 97 -7.21 -11.74 10.20
C GLU A 97 -8.38 -11.66 9.22
N ASP A 98 -8.14 -11.22 8.00
CA ASP A 98 -9.16 -11.15 6.96
C ASP A 98 -9.45 -12.54 6.39
N ARG A 99 -10.61 -12.66 5.80
CA ARG A 99 -11.07 -13.92 5.17
C ARG A 99 -11.42 -13.68 3.71
N ILE A 100 -10.84 -14.49 2.82
CA ILE A 100 -11.25 -14.56 1.42
C ILE A 100 -12.08 -15.82 1.21
N HIS A 101 -13.31 -15.63 0.74
CA HIS A 101 -14.25 -16.71 0.43
C HIS A 101 -14.98 -16.45 -0.90
N ASP A 102 -15.85 -17.37 -1.30
CA ASP A 102 -16.63 -17.34 -2.54
C ASP A 102 -15.77 -17.17 -3.82
N LEU A 103 -14.49 -17.58 -3.76
CA LEU A 103 -13.58 -17.52 -4.89
C LEU A 103 -14.05 -18.42 -6.02
N LYS A 104 -14.25 -17.83 -7.21
CA LYS A 104 -14.60 -18.50 -8.46
C LYS A 104 -13.71 -17.96 -9.56
N ALA A 105 -13.22 -18.83 -10.42
CA ALA A 105 -12.44 -18.45 -11.59
C ALA A 105 -12.70 -19.42 -12.74
N HIS A 106 -12.58 -18.93 -13.98
CA HIS A 106 -12.66 -19.74 -15.18
C HIS A 106 -11.95 -19.07 -16.34
N THR A 107 -11.61 -19.87 -17.33
CA THR A 107 -11.14 -19.44 -18.63
C THR A 107 -12.24 -19.72 -19.67
N VAL A 108 -12.51 -18.75 -20.53
CA VAL A 108 -13.33 -18.93 -21.72
C VAL A 108 -12.41 -18.91 -22.94
N LEU A 109 -12.32 -20.03 -23.64
CA LEU A 109 -11.48 -20.21 -24.81
C LEU A 109 -12.04 -19.43 -26.02
N PRO A 110 -11.24 -19.15 -27.07
CA PRO A 110 -11.73 -18.45 -28.27
C PRO A 110 -12.92 -19.12 -28.92
N ASN A 111 -13.09 -20.43 -28.79
CA ASN A 111 -14.23 -21.19 -29.30
C ASN A 111 -15.47 -21.17 -28.38
N GLY A 112 -15.44 -20.36 -27.29
CA GLY A 112 -16.53 -20.24 -26.33
C GLY A 112 -16.57 -21.33 -25.24
N LYS A 113 -15.68 -22.34 -25.28
CA LYS A 113 -15.62 -23.39 -24.27
C LYS A 113 -15.13 -22.82 -22.94
N LYS A 114 -15.81 -23.15 -21.84
CA LYS A 114 -15.46 -22.71 -20.48
C LYS A 114 -14.72 -23.82 -19.72
N ILE A 115 -13.61 -23.43 -19.12
CA ILE A 115 -12.81 -24.29 -18.22
C ILE A 115 -12.83 -23.67 -16.84
N LYS A 116 -13.51 -24.31 -15.90
CA LYS A 116 -13.60 -23.83 -14.51
C LYS A 116 -12.35 -24.20 -13.73
N MET A 117 -11.92 -23.31 -12.87
CA MET A 117 -10.84 -23.59 -11.90
C MET A 117 -11.33 -24.63 -10.88
N ASP A 118 -10.48 -25.59 -10.54
CA ASP A 118 -10.71 -26.47 -9.40
C ASP A 118 -10.42 -25.71 -8.10
N LYS A 119 -11.36 -25.74 -7.16
CA LYS A 119 -11.17 -25.10 -5.84
C LYS A 119 -9.96 -25.66 -5.07
N LYS A 120 -9.55 -26.91 -5.34
CA LYS A 120 -8.35 -27.52 -4.75
C LYS A 120 -7.05 -26.96 -5.30
N ALA A 121 -7.09 -26.21 -6.41
CA ALA A 121 -5.92 -25.54 -6.98
C ALA A 121 -5.62 -24.17 -6.35
N VAL A 122 -6.33 -23.79 -5.29
CA VAL A 122 -6.08 -22.57 -4.54
C VAL A 122 -5.14 -22.85 -3.40
N PHE A 123 -4.00 -22.16 -3.38
CA PHE A 123 -3.00 -22.26 -2.31
C PHE A 123 -3.08 -21.01 -1.43
N GLU A 124 -2.83 -21.18 -0.15
CA GLU A 124 -2.69 -20.09 0.81
C GLU A 124 -1.25 -20.06 1.31
N GLU A 125 -0.63 -18.90 1.22
CA GLU A 125 0.71 -18.62 1.74
C GLU A 125 0.61 -17.45 2.70
N LYS A 126 1.37 -17.49 3.79
CA LYS A 126 1.47 -16.39 4.76
C LYS A 126 2.91 -15.93 4.86
N VAL A 127 3.10 -14.63 4.71
CA VAL A 127 4.39 -13.96 4.88
C VAL A 127 4.15 -12.79 5.83
N ASP A 128 4.72 -12.86 7.00
CA ASP A 128 4.46 -11.92 8.10
C ASP A 128 2.95 -11.82 8.41
N LYS A 129 2.42 -10.61 8.44
CA LYS A 129 0.99 -10.33 8.66
C LYS A 129 0.15 -10.32 7.38
N THR A 130 0.73 -10.69 6.24
CA THR A 130 0.04 -10.72 4.94
C THR A 130 -0.19 -12.17 4.50
N GLY A 131 -1.42 -12.52 4.28
CA GLY A 131 -1.79 -13.75 3.59
C GLY A 131 -1.92 -13.52 2.08
N TYR A 132 -1.70 -14.58 1.31
CA TYR A 132 -1.90 -14.58 -0.15
C TYR A 132 -2.71 -15.80 -0.54
N LYS A 133 -3.85 -15.60 -1.23
CA LYS A 133 -4.49 -16.69 -1.96
C LYS A 133 -3.98 -16.69 -3.39
N LYS A 134 -3.29 -17.78 -3.76
CA LYS A 134 -2.65 -17.97 -5.06
C LYS A 134 -3.34 -19.08 -5.83
N PHE A 135 -3.63 -18.84 -7.11
CA PHE A 135 -4.21 -19.81 -8.01
C PHE A 135 -3.83 -19.52 -9.46
N ALA A 136 -3.91 -20.55 -10.30
CA ALA A 136 -3.76 -20.40 -11.73
C ALA A 136 -5.08 -20.76 -12.44
N LEU A 137 -5.46 -19.94 -13.44
CA LEU A 137 -6.59 -20.25 -14.29
C LEU A 137 -6.20 -21.34 -15.31
N PRO A 138 -7.01 -22.38 -15.47
CA PRO A 138 -6.65 -23.52 -16.31
C PRO A 138 -6.84 -23.23 -17.80
N GLY A 139 -5.99 -23.82 -18.65
CA GLY A 139 -6.17 -23.89 -20.09
C GLY A 139 -6.11 -22.54 -20.81
N VAL A 140 -5.35 -21.58 -20.28
CA VAL A 140 -5.22 -20.26 -20.89
C VAL A 140 -4.39 -20.32 -22.16
N GLU A 141 -4.96 -19.77 -23.25
CA GLU A 141 -4.30 -19.63 -24.56
C GLU A 141 -4.51 -18.20 -25.11
N VAL A 142 -3.78 -17.86 -26.14
CA VAL A 142 -3.95 -16.56 -26.82
C VAL A 142 -5.39 -16.47 -27.37
N GLY A 143 -6.01 -15.32 -27.15
CA GLY A 143 -7.42 -15.09 -27.49
C GLY A 143 -8.43 -15.52 -26.42
N ALA A 144 -8.00 -16.19 -25.34
CA ALA A 144 -8.88 -16.54 -24.23
C ALA A 144 -9.27 -15.30 -23.40
N VAL A 145 -10.40 -15.42 -22.71
CA VAL A 145 -10.83 -14.48 -21.66
C VAL A 145 -10.77 -15.19 -20.33
N ILE A 146 -10.06 -14.63 -19.39
CA ILE A 146 -10.02 -15.08 -18.00
C ILE A 146 -10.90 -14.21 -17.13
N GLU A 147 -11.54 -14.83 -16.14
CA GLU A 147 -12.46 -14.14 -15.25
C GLU A 147 -12.41 -14.76 -13.85
N TYR A 148 -12.37 -13.91 -12.83
CA TYR A 148 -12.44 -14.35 -11.44
C TYR A 148 -13.20 -13.35 -10.57
N THR A 149 -13.78 -13.88 -9.50
CA THR A 149 -14.45 -13.09 -8.45
C THR A 149 -14.19 -13.71 -7.09
N TYR A 150 -14.14 -12.88 -6.06
CA TYR A 150 -13.99 -13.29 -4.67
C TYR A 150 -14.65 -12.30 -3.73
N LYS A 151 -14.86 -12.72 -2.48
CA LYS A 151 -15.25 -11.84 -1.37
C LYS A 151 -14.15 -11.81 -0.33
N LEU A 152 -13.77 -10.61 0.06
CA LEU A 152 -12.95 -10.34 1.22
C LEU A 152 -13.87 -9.91 2.36
N GLU A 153 -13.66 -10.44 3.55
CA GLU A 153 -14.33 -10.02 4.78
C GLU A 153 -13.26 -9.61 5.79
N SER A 154 -13.43 -8.44 6.41
CA SER A 154 -12.49 -7.86 7.38
C SER A 154 -13.24 -7.19 8.52
N ASP A 155 -12.70 -7.33 9.72
CA ASP A 155 -13.17 -6.61 10.92
C ASP A 155 -12.51 -5.21 11.03
N TYR A 156 -11.56 -4.90 10.16
CA TYR A 156 -10.82 -3.66 10.19
C TYR A 156 -11.54 -2.57 9.40
N LEU A 157 -12.13 -1.61 10.12
CA LEU A 157 -12.94 -0.51 9.57
C LEU A 157 -12.23 0.84 9.54
N TYR A 158 -11.01 0.92 10.05
CA TYR A 158 -10.29 2.19 10.20
C TYR A 158 -9.97 2.85 8.85
N ASN A 159 -9.60 2.04 7.86
CA ASN A 159 -9.46 2.44 6.47
C ASN A 159 -10.22 1.43 5.61
N LEU A 160 -11.01 1.92 4.69
CA LEU A 160 -11.58 1.04 3.68
C LEU A 160 -10.50 0.65 2.68
N GLU A 161 -10.68 -0.51 2.03
CA GLU A 161 -9.74 -0.98 1.01
C GLU A 161 -9.56 0.10 -0.07
N PRO A 162 -8.31 0.52 -0.38
CA PRO A 162 -8.06 1.49 -1.42
C PRO A 162 -8.35 0.88 -2.80
N TRP A 163 -8.77 1.73 -3.76
CA TRP A 163 -8.98 1.28 -5.11
C TRP A 163 -8.03 1.97 -6.09
N PHE A 164 -7.37 1.17 -6.94
CA PHE A 164 -6.54 1.64 -8.03
C PHE A 164 -7.30 1.48 -9.34
N PHE A 165 -7.52 2.59 -10.05
CA PHE A 165 -8.27 2.59 -11.30
C PHE A 165 -7.45 2.11 -12.50
N GLN A 166 -6.12 2.05 -12.36
CA GLN A 166 -5.19 1.67 -13.42
C GLN A 166 -4.45 0.39 -13.06
N ASN A 167 -4.25 -0.45 -14.06
CA ASN A 167 -3.51 -1.71 -13.98
C ASN A 167 -2.20 -1.64 -14.80
N ASN A 168 -1.46 -2.73 -14.88
CA ASN A 168 -0.27 -2.85 -15.73
C ASN A 168 -0.65 -2.92 -17.22
N GLU A 169 -1.89 -3.25 -17.53
CA GLU A 169 -2.45 -3.27 -18.86
C GLU A 169 -3.58 -2.25 -19.01
N PHE A 170 -3.88 -1.91 -20.25
CA PHE A 170 -5.02 -1.05 -20.58
C PHE A 170 -6.29 -1.58 -19.93
N THR A 171 -7.05 -0.67 -19.29
CA THR A 171 -8.25 -1.02 -18.53
C THR A 171 -9.46 -0.31 -19.11
N ARG A 172 -10.39 -1.05 -19.73
CA ARG A 172 -11.58 -0.45 -20.35
C ARG A 172 -12.56 0.10 -19.32
N LEU A 173 -12.78 -0.63 -18.23
CA LEU A 173 -13.63 -0.17 -17.13
C LEU A 173 -13.01 -0.51 -15.79
N SER A 174 -12.80 0.50 -14.96
CA SER A 174 -12.49 0.34 -13.55
C SER A 174 -13.56 1.02 -12.72
N GLN A 175 -14.23 0.27 -11.83
CA GLN A 175 -15.30 0.79 -11.01
C GLN A 175 -15.12 0.39 -9.56
N TYR A 176 -15.35 1.34 -8.67
CA TYR A 176 -15.41 1.07 -7.25
C TYR A 176 -16.70 1.63 -6.67
N SER A 177 -17.44 0.79 -5.96
CA SER A 177 -18.64 1.20 -5.25
C SER A 177 -18.50 0.95 -3.76
N VAL A 178 -19.02 1.88 -2.95
CA VAL A 178 -18.91 1.85 -1.50
C VAL A 178 -20.27 2.14 -0.88
N ILE A 179 -20.69 1.28 0.07
CA ILE A 179 -21.89 1.46 0.87
C ILE A 179 -21.47 1.53 2.34
N VAL A 180 -21.67 2.68 2.94
CA VAL A 180 -21.34 2.96 4.33
C VAL A 180 -22.61 3.08 5.16
N LEU A 181 -22.59 2.52 6.37
CA LEU A 181 -23.69 2.73 7.31
C LEU A 181 -23.69 4.19 7.81
N PRO A 182 -24.86 4.78 8.12
CA PRO A 182 -24.98 6.19 8.52
C PRO A 182 -24.15 6.58 9.75
N TYR A 183 -23.66 5.59 10.49
CA TYR A 183 -22.87 5.81 11.71
C TYR A 183 -21.40 6.14 11.43
N PHE A 184 -20.90 5.82 10.22
CA PHE A 184 -19.51 5.98 9.85
C PHE A 184 -19.30 7.15 8.90
N GLY A 185 -18.47 8.10 9.29
CA GLY A 185 -17.99 9.18 8.43
C GLY A 185 -16.57 8.88 7.95
N TYR A 186 -16.35 8.94 6.63
CA TYR A 186 -15.03 8.78 6.01
C TYR A 186 -14.62 10.04 5.26
N SER A 187 -13.35 10.39 5.36
CA SER A 187 -12.71 11.31 4.42
C SER A 187 -12.28 10.50 3.18
N VAL A 188 -12.49 11.09 2.01
CA VAL A 188 -12.14 10.50 0.71
C VAL A 188 -10.97 11.29 0.13
N PHE A 189 -9.96 10.58 -0.36
CA PHE A 189 -8.75 11.18 -0.90
C PHE A 189 -8.41 10.56 -2.25
N PHE A 190 -8.19 11.42 -3.24
CA PHE A 190 -7.75 11.01 -4.57
C PHE A 190 -6.24 11.16 -4.73
N ARG A 191 -5.65 10.31 -5.55
CA ARG A 191 -4.23 10.35 -5.90
C ARG A 191 -4.07 10.18 -7.41
N ASN A 192 -3.20 11.00 -8.01
CA ASN A 192 -2.89 11.00 -9.45
C ASN A 192 -4.12 11.12 -10.35
N THR A 193 -5.18 11.72 -9.85
CA THR A 193 -6.39 12.06 -10.59
C THR A 193 -7.01 13.29 -9.94
N LEU A 194 -7.89 13.96 -10.65
CA LEU A 194 -8.72 15.03 -10.08
C LEU A 194 -9.73 14.42 -9.09
N ASP A 195 -10.22 15.24 -8.17
CA ASP A 195 -11.32 14.85 -7.32
C ASP A 195 -12.54 14.48 -8.19
N MET A 196 -13.13 13.34 -7.88
CA MET A 196 -14.25 12.77 -8.64
C MET A 196 -15.49 12.77 -7.76
N GLU A 197 -16.55 13.41 -8.22
CA GLU A 197 -17.85 13.25 -7.61
C GLU A 197 -18.40 11.85 -7.90
N PRO A 198 -18.89 11.12 -6.88
CA PRO A 198 -19.46 9.81 -7.10
C PRO A 198 -20.84 9.91 -7.75
N GLU A 199 -21.17 8.96 -8.60
CA GLU A 199 -22.56 8.65 -8.89
C GLU A 199 -23.19 8.04 -7.63
N THR A 200 -24.47 8.36 -7.36
CA THR A 200 -25.14 7.86 -6.17
C THR A 200 -26.41 7.09 -6.51
N GLU A 201 -26.64 5.99 -5.81
CA GLU A 201 -27.85 5.18 -5.89
C GLU A 201 -28.44 4.98 -4.51
N ASP A 202 -29.73 5.25 -4.36
CA ASP A 202 -30.47 4.87 -3.16
C ASP A 202 -30.78 3.37 -3.20
N ILE A 203 -30.35 2.65 -2.17
CA ILE A 203 -30.61 1.24 -2.01
C ILE A 203 -31.38 0.98 -0.71
N LEU A 204 -32.20 -0.07 -0.70
CA LEU A 204 -32.86 -0.53 0.52
C LEU A 204 -32.04 -1.66 1.15
N ASP A 205 -31.59 -1.47 2.40
CA ASP A 205 -31.03 -2.56 3.20
C ASP A 205 -32.14 -3.57 3.51
N PRO A 206 -32.08 -4.80 2.95
CA PRO A 206 -33.17 -5.76 3.15
C PRO A 206 -33.27 -6.30 4.57
N GLN A 207 -32.17 -6.25 5.35
CA GLN A 207 -32.13 -6.77 6.72
C GLN A 207 -32.74 -5.77 7.71
N GLN A 208 -32.43 -4.49 7.55
CA GLN A 208 -32.85 -3.46 8.51
C GLN A 208 -33.91 -2.48 7.96
N ARG A 209 -34.37 -2.69 6.73
CA ARG A 209 -35.38 -1.88 6.03
C ARG A 209 -35.08 -0.37 6.06
N ARG A 210 -33.81 0.00 6.04
CA ARG A 210 -33.34 1.39 5.98
C ARG A 210 -32.81 1.72 4.59
N LYS A 211 -32.93 3.00 4.22
CA LYS A 211 -32.28 3.52 3.01
C LYS A 211 -30.80 3.69 3.27
N LEU A 212 -29.98 3.24 2.34
CA LEU A 212 -28.54 3.46 2.28
C LEU A 212 -28.20 4.07 0.93
N THR A 213 -27.10 4.78 0.85
CA THR A 213 -26.57 5.33 -0.39
C THR A 213 -25.36 4.50 -0.83
N ARG A 214 -25.37 4.05 -2.08
CA ARG A 214 -24.20 3.51 -2.77
C ARG A 214 -23.51 4.65 -3.49
N TYR A 215 -22.24 4.86 -3.22
CA TYR A 215 -21.34 5.79 -3.91
C TYR A 215 -20.55 5.02 -4.94
N ILE A 216 -20.49 5.50 -6.20
CA ILE A 216 -19.86 4.79 -7.31
C ILE A 216 -18.89 5.72 -8.02
N TRP A 217 -17.65 5.32 -8.15
CA TRP A 217 -16.62 5.98 -8.95
C TRP A 217 -16.24 5.07 -10.12
N ARG A 218 -16.17 5.65 -11.32
CA ARG A 218 -15.80 4.94 -12.54
C ARG A 218 -14.74 5.70 -13.31
N MET A 219 -13.79 4.93 -13.86
CA MET A 219 -12.87 5.42 -14.88
C MET A 219 -12.92 4.45 -16.06
N LYS A 220 -13.00 4.99 -17.27
CA LYS A 220 -13.00 4.21 -18.52
C LYS A 220 -11.71 4.46 -19.31
N ASP A 221 -11.33 3.49 -20.11
CA ASP A 221 -10.23 3.57 -21.07
C ASP A 221 -8.93 4.12 -20.45
N GLN A 222 -8.55 3.49 -19.33
CA GLN A 222 -7.38 3.91 -18.58
C GLN A 222 -6.10 3.32 -19.18
N PRO A 223 -5.09 4.18 -19.48
CA PRO A 223 -3.81 3.71 -19.98
C PRO A 223 -3.09 2.84 -18.96
N PRO A 224 -2.25 1.90 -19.43
CA PRO A 224 -1.46 1.07 -18.53
C PRO A 224 -0.42 1.88 -17.77
N ILE A 225 -0.17 1.49 -16.53
CA ILE A 225 0.99 1.98 -15.75
C ILE A 225 1.93 0.81 -15.53
N ARG A 226 2.99 0.72 -16.33
CA ARG A 226 3.98 -0.35 -16.29
C ARG A 226 5.18 0.04 -15.42
N LYS A 227 5.76 -0.97 -14.76
CA LYS A 227 6.95 -0.75 -13.93
C LYS A 227 8.15 -0.48 -14.84
N GLU A 228 8.85 0.64 -14.57
CA GLU A 228 10.07 1.02 -15.26
C GLU A 228 11.30 0.82 -14.35
N PRO A 229 12.50 0.66 -14.93
CA PRO A 229 13.73 0.64 -14.16
C PRO A 229 13.86 1.89 -13.28
N TYR A 230 14.33 1.70 -12.06
CA TYR A 230 14.50 2.77 -11.04
C TYR A 230 13.21 3.44 -10.53
N MET A 231 12.04 3.05 -11.00
CA MET A 231 10.76 3.48 -10.42
C MET A 231 10.67 3.04 -8.96
N ARG A 232 10.20 3.91 -8.07
CA ARG A 232 10.03 3.61 -6.64
C ARG A 232 8.92 2.60 -6.43
N THR A 233 7.72 2.96 -6.84
CA THR A 233 6.53 2.12 -6.76
C THR A 233 5.49 2.58 -7.78
N LEU A 234 4.71 1.65 -8.29
CA LEU A 234 3.55 1.95 -9.15
C LEU A 234 2.50 2.80 -8.42
N ASN A 235 2.43 2.69 -7.10
CA ASN A 235 1.47 3.45 -6.30
C ASN A 235 1.69 4.97 -6.37
N ASP A 236 2.89 5.44 -6.76
CA ASP A 236 3.17 6.86 -6.97
C ASP A 236 2.54 7.44 -8.24
N TYR A 237 2.09 6.58 -9.16
CA TYR A 237 1.66 6.97 -10.51
C TYR A 237 0.22 6.58 -10.82
N ARG A 238 -0.29 5.51 -10.22
CA ARG A 238 -1.66 5.02 -10.46
C ARG A 238 -2.69 6.00 -9.90
N ALA A 239 -3.74 6.24 -10.68
CA ALA A 239 -4.95 6.88 -10.20
C ALA A 239 -5.59 6.01 -9.11
N ALA A 240 -5.88 6.61 -7.95
CA ALA A 240 -6.40 5.87 -6.80
C ALA A 240 -7.38 6.70 -5.96
N ILE A 241 -8.29 6.00 -5.30
CA ILE A 241 -9.16 6.52 -4.24
C ILE A 241 -8.81 5.82 -2.92
N ASN A 242 -8.75 6.60 -1.85
CA ASN A 242 -8.40 6.13 -0.51
C ASN A 242 -9.40 6.70 0.51
N PHE A 243 -9.54 6.00 1.61
CA PHE A 243 -10.47 6.36 2.67
C PHE A 243 -9.78 6.37 4.01
N GLN A 244 -10.21 7.26 4.88
CA GLN A 244 -9.79 7.33 6.27
C GLN A 244 -11.03 7.60 7.13
N ILE A 245 -11.28 6.76 8.13
CA ILE A 245 -12.37 7.04 9.07
C ILE A 245 -12.12 8.37 9.76
N ARG A 246 -13.17 9.22 9.79
CA ARG A 246 -13.14 10.52 10.44
C ARG A 246 -13.93 10.50 11.75
N GLU A 247 -15.08 9.82 11.73
CA GLU A 247 -15.94 9.74 12.90
C GLU A 247 -16.81 8.49 12.89
N PHE A 248 -17.15 8.04 14.09
CA PHE A 248 -18.23 7.10 14.33
C PHE A 248 -19.28 7.80 15.21
N LYS A 249 -20.52 7.85 14.76
CA LYS A 249 -21.61 8.52 15.45
C LYS A 249 -22.86 7.64 15.45
N SER A 250 -23.12 7.00 16.57
CA SER A 250 -24.37 6.24 16.80
C SER A 250 -25.25 6.96 17.84
N PRO A 251 -26.49 6.52 18.06
CA PRO A 251 -27.33 7.06 19.12
C PRO A 251 -26.73 6.93 20.54
N TYR A 252 -25.76 6.01 20.71
CA TYR A 252 -25.21 5.64 22.02
C TYR A 252 -23.73 6.02 22.20
N ALA A 253 -23.03 6.36 21.12
CA ALA A 253 -21.61 6.65 21.16
C ALA A 253 -21.20 7.62 20.06
N TYR A 254 -20.27 8.51 20.39
CA TYR A 254 -19.56 9.35 19.42
C TYR A 254 -18.06 9.20 19.62
N HIS A 255 -17.36 8.93 18.53
CA HIS A 255 -15.91 8.88 18.52
C HIS A 255 -15.37 9.63 17.31
N LYS A 256 -14.50 10.62 17.55
CA LYS A 256 -13.76 11.33 16.50
C LYS A 256 -12.41 10.63 16.32
N TYR A 257 -12.09 10.33 15.10
CA TYR A 257 -10.79 9.75 14.69
C TYR A 257 -9.89 10.85 14.09
N ILE A 258 -8.98 10.44 13.21
CA ILE A 258 -8.06 11.34 12.53
C ILE A 258 -8.81 12.21 11.51
N SER A 259 -8.77 13.53 11.69
CA SER A 259 -9.27 14.50 10.74
C SER A 259 -8.18 15.43 10.17
N ASP A 260 -7.08 15.57 10.90
CA ASP A 260 -5.94 16.41 10.55
C ASP A 260 -4.62 15.80 11.05
N TRP A 261 -3.50 16.45 10.74
CA TRP A 261 -2.18 16.00 11.20
C TRP A 261 -2.00 16.03 12.72
N PRO A 262 -2.46 17.07 13.46
CA PRO A 262 -2.45 17.06 14.92
C PRO A 262 -3.17 15.86 15.55
N ASP A 263 -4.35 15.48 15.03
CA ASP A 263 -5.08 14.30 15.50
C ASP A 263 -4.24 13.02 15.28
N LEU A 264 -3.63 12.87 14.10
CA LEU A 264 -2.77 11.72 13.77
C LEU A 264 -1.54 11.65 14.68
N VAL A 265 -0.86 12.79 14.88
CA VAL A 265 0.31 12.86 15.75
C VAL A 265 -0.06 12.50 17.19
N LYS A 266 -1.19 13.00 17.68
CA LYS A 266 -1.70 12.69 19.01
C LYS A 266 -1.95 11.19 19.18
N GLU A 267 -2.69 10.56 18.24
CA GLU A 267 -3.00 9.14 18.29
C GLU A 267 -1.74 8.27 18.26
N MET A 268 -0.82 8.57 17.33
CA MET A 268 0.44 7.81 17.23
C MET A 268 1.36 8.05 18.43
N ARG A 269 1.38 9.26 18.99
CA ARG A 269 2.11 9.54 20.22
C ARG A 269 1.56 8.71 21.38
N GLU A 270 0.23 8.70 21.58
CA GLU A 270 -0.39 7.90 22.63
C GLU A 270 -0.10 6.40 22.47
N HIS A 271 0.02 5.93 21.21
CA HIS A 271 0.44 4.56 20.93
C HIS A 271 1.89 4.31 21.36
N TYR A 272 2.83 5.19 21.01
CA TYR A 272 4.25 5.00 21.34
C TYR A 272 4.53 5.29 22.82
N ASP A 273 3.94 6.33 23.41
CA ASP A 273 4.16 6.70 24.82
C ASP A 273 3.75 5.57 25.77
N ARG A 274 2.74 4.76 25.44
CA ARG A 274 2.35 3.58 26.23
C ARG A 274 3.41 2.46 26.24
N ASN A 275 4.29 2.48 25.25
CA ASN A 275 5.35 1.49 25.08
C ASN A 275 6.72 2.03 25.49
N LEU A 276 6.84 3.30 25.92
CA LEU A 276 8.10 3.86 26.41
C LEU A 276 8.24 3.53 27.89
N ASP A 277 9.45 3.14 28.31
CA ASP A 277 9.75 2.69 29.65
C ASP A 277 10.76 3.61 30.36
N ASP A 278 10.61 3.73 31.66
CA ASP A 278 11.60 4.37 32.57
C ASP A 278 12.30 3.30 33.44
N ASP A 279 12.51 2.12 32.85
CA ASP A 279 13.07 0.97 33.56
C ASP A 279 14.53 1.14 33.93
N LYS A 280 14.92 0.49 35.04
CA LYS A 280 16.28 0.54 35.55
C LYS A 280 17.29 -0.06 34.60
N SER A 281 16.94 -1.14 33.90
CA SER A 281 17.85 -1.81 32.96
C SER A 281 18.20 -0.91 31.77
N LEU A 282 17.23 -0.14 31.24
CA LEU A 282 17.48 0.84 30.19
C LEU A 282 18.39 1.98 30.64
N LYS A 283 18.22 2.47 31.88
CA LYS A 283 19.11 3.49 32.47
C LYS A 283 20.54 2.95 32.68
N GLU A 284 20.70 1.70 33.11
CA GLU A 284 22.01 1.05 33.24
C GLU A 284 22.72 0.95 31.88
N ILE A 285 21.99 0.65 30.80
CA ILE A 285 22.56 0.67 29.44
C ILE A 285 23.01 2.07 29.03
N VAL A 286 22.22 3.10 29.31
CA VAL A 286 22.63 4.50 29.03
C VAL A 286 23.90 4.86 29.78
N GLN A 287 23.99 4.50 31.05
CA GLN A 287 25.15 4.80 31.90
C GLN A 287 26.42 4.05 31.45
N SER A 288 26.28 2.77 31.05
CA SER A 288 27.43 1.95 30.63
C SER A 288 27.88 2.27 29.18
N GLU A 289 26.96 2.40 28.25
CA GLU A 289 27.29 2.53 26.83
C GLU A 289 27.50 3.99 26.41
N ALA A 290 26.78 4.94 27.04
CA ALA A 290 26.80 6.35 26.67
C ALA A 290 26.89 7.28 27.88
N PRO A 291 27.92 7.14 28.73
CA PRO A 291 28.07 7.99 29.93
C PRO A 291 28.21 9.46 29.56
N ASP A 292 27.85 10.34 30.52
CA ASP A 292 27.88 11.79 30.35
C ASP A 292 29.29 12.38 30.07
N SER A 293 30.32 11.59 30.34
CA SER A 293 31.71 11.94 30.02
C SER A 293 32.01 11.98 28.52
N LEU A 294 31.18 11.33 27.68
CA LEU A 294 31.32 11.35 26.25
C LEU A 294 30.62 12.57 25.63
N ARG A 295 31.12 13.04 24.48
CA ARG A 295 30.48 14.11 23.72
C ARG A 295 29.13 13.62 23.16
N ALA A 296 28.16 14.50 23.09
CA ALA A 296 26.81 14.15 22.67
C ALA A 296 26.69 13.34 21.34
N PRO A 297 27.41 13.67 20.23
CA PRO A 297 27.37 12.85 19.01
C PRO A 297 27.94 11.45 19.20
N GLU A 298 28.90 11.28 20.11
CA GLU A 298 29.48 9.96 20.42
C GLU A 298 28.51 9.14 21.26
N ARG A 299 27.78 9.75 22.17
CA ARG A 299 26.71 9.10 22.95
C ARG A 299 25.62 8.57 22.05
N ILE A 300 25.12 9.39 21.10
CA ILE A 300 24.10 8.97 20.12
C ILE A 300 24.61 7.79 19.28
N LYS A 301 25.87 7.87 18.79
CA LYS A 301 26.50 6.80 18.01
C LYS A 301 26.65 5.50 18.79
N LYS A 302 27.00 5.58 20.07
CA LYS A 302 27.15 4.42 20.94
C LYS A 302 25.82 3.72 21.20
N LEU A 303 24.77 4.47 21.52
CA LEU A 303 23.42 3.90 21.71
C LEU A 303 22.87 3.29 20.42
N TYR A 304 23.09 3.94 19.28
CA TYR A 304 22.76 3.36 17.98
C TYR A 304 23.47 2.02 17.74
N ALA A 305 24.80 1.98 17.97
CA ALA A 305 25.60 0.77 17.76
C ALA A 305 25.14 -0.35 18.73
N PHE A 306 24.85 -0.01 19.99
CA PHE A 306 24.33 -0.97 20.94
C PHE A 306 23.05 -1.64 20.44
N VAL A 307 22.04 -0.85 20.07
CA VAL A 307 20.75 -1.41 19.60
C VAL A 307 20.93 -2.18 18.28
N ARG A 308 21.73 -1.65 17.34
CA ARG A 308 21.99 -2.31 16.07
C ARG A 308 22.65 -3.68 16.25
N ASP A 309 23.68 -3.74 17.12
CA ASP A 309 24.59 -4.88 17.19
C ASP A 309 24.21 -5.91 18.27
N GLN A 310 23.53 -5.47 19.34
CA GLN A 310 23.19 -6.33 20.48
C GLN A 310 21.74 -6.84 20.46
N ILE A 311 20.90 -6.31 19.57
CA ILE A 311 19.51 -6.75 19.41
C ILE A 311 19.35 -7.36 18.02
N GLU A 312 18.94 -8.61 17.99
CA GLU A 312 18.68 -9.32 16.74
C GLU A 312 17.41 -8.75 16.07
N THR A 313 17.45 -8.60 14.76
CA THR A 313 16.28 -8.20 13.99
C THR A 313 15.54 -9.45 13.52
N GLY A 314 14.31 -9.64 13.98
CA GLY A 314 13.39 -10.61 13.45
C GLY A 314 12.79 -10.13 12.12
N GLU A 315 11.54 -9.72 12.16
CA GLU A 315 10.86 -9.13 11.02
C GLU A 315 11.16 -7.62 10.91
N ARG A 316 10.84 -7.04 9.74
CA ARG A 316 10.91 -5.59 9.56
C ARG A 316 9.99 -4.83 10.52
N GLY A 317 8.81 -5.36 10.77
CA GLY A 317 7.72 -4.66 11.43
C GLY A 317 7.04 -3.62 10.53
N TYR A 318 5.96 -3.10 11.03
CA TYR A 318 5.20 -2.02 10.41
C TYR A 318 5.37 -0.75 11.26
N ARG A 319 4.45 0.20 11.28
CA ARG A 319 4.55 1.40 12.15
C ARG A 319 4.14 1.16 13.61
N ALA A 320 3.43 0.08 13.90
CA ALA A 320 3.00 -0.29 15.24
C ALA A 320 4.03 -1.17 15.93
N VAL A 321 4.07 -1.12 17.25
CA VAL A 321 4.93 -1.93 18.10
C VAL A 321 4.07 -2.83 18.99
N GLU A 322 4.55 -4.02 19.26
CA GLU A 322 3.90 -5.01 20.14
C GLU A 322 4.68 -5.21 21.43
N LYS A 323 6.02 -5.15 21.35
CA LYS A 323 6.92 -5.27 22.51
C LYS A 323 7.37 -3.90 23.00
N SER A 324 7.43 -3.75 24.34
CA SER A 324 8.06 -2.60 24.95
C SER A 324 9.59 -2.63 24.78
N PRO A 325 10.30 -1.50 24.91
CA PRO A 325 11.75 -1.43 24.91
C PRO A 325 12.41 -2.35 25.93
N GLU A 326 11.83 -2.52 27.12
CA GLU A 326 12.31 -3.45 28.13
C GLU A 326 12.23 -4.90 27.65
N GLU A 327 11.09 -5.30 27.05
CA GLU A 327 10.91 -6.64 26.52
C GLU A 327 11.88 -6.92 25.37
N VAL A 328 12.08 -5.96 24.45
CA VAL A 328 13.05 -6.07 23.35
C VAL A 328 14.47 -6.24 23.89
N LEU A 329 14.84 -5.47 24.92
CA LEU A 329 16.15 -5.58 25.56
C LEU A 329 16.34 -6.94 26.25
N LYS A 330 15.33 -7.42 26.96
CA LYS A 330 15.34 -8.70 27.68
C LYS A 330 15.44 -9.87 26.70
N ASP A 331 14.64 -9.87 25.64
CA ASP A 331 14.60 -10.95 24.64
C ASP A 331 15.80 -10.89 23.69
N ARG A 332 16.54 -9.79 23.63
CA ARG A 332 17.60 -9.51 22.64
C ARG A 332 17.14 -9.64 21.20
N GLN A 333 15.85 -9.49 20.97
CA GLN A 333 15.21 -9.61 19.65
C GLN A 333 13.99 -8.71 19.57
N GLY A 334 13.81 -8.05 18.40
CA GLY A 334 12.64 -7.25 18.08
C GLY A 334 12.47 -7.04 16.58
N THR A 335 11.34 -6.52 16.16
CA THR A 335 11.14 -6.02 14.81
C THR A 335 12.01 -4.77 14.60
N GLY A 336 12.25 -4.38 13.33
CA GLY A 336 12.99 -3.14 13.03
C GLY A 336 12.38 -1.91 13.71
N VAL A 337 11.03 -1.83 13.77
CA VAL A 337 10.31 -0.72 14.44
C VAL A 337 10.49 -0.77 15.95
N GLU A 338 10.42 -1.92 16.58
CA GLU A 338 10.62 -2.08 18.03
C GLU A 338 12.06 -1.76 18.43
N LYS A 339 13.06 -2.15 17.63
CA LYS A 339 14.44 -1.74 17.82
C LYS A 339 14.61 -0.22 17.71
N ASN A 340 13.96 0.41 16.76
CA ASN A 340 13.99 1.87 16.61
C ASN A 340 13.30 2.56 17.79
N LEU A 341 12.20 2.01 18.32
CA LEU A 341 11.57 2.54 19.53
C LEU A 341 12.48 2.39 20.77
N LEU A 342 13.16 1.24 20.93
CA LEU A 342 14.17 1.06 21.96
C LEU A 342 15.27 2.13 21.83
N LEU A 343 15.77 2.42 20.62
CA LEU A 343 16.75 3.49 20.41
C LEU A 343 16.19 4.86 20.82
N VAL A 344 14.95 5.19 20.43
CA VAL A 344 14.28 6.43 20.83
C VAL A 344 14.24 6.53 22.37
N ASN A 345 13.85 5.47 23.06
CA ASN A 345 13.77 5.44 24.52
C ASN A 345 15.12 5.66 25.19
N LEU A 346 16.15 4.95 24.73
CA LEU A 346 17.53 5.13 25.26
C LEU A 346 18.05 6.55 25.03
N LEU A 347 17.77 7.15 23.87
CA LEU A 347 18.15 8.52 23.57
C LEU A 347 17.41 9.54 24.47
N MET A 348 16.12 9.32 24.74
CA MET A 348 15.34 10.15 25.66
C MET A 348 15.89 10.04 27.11
N LEU A 349 16.18 8.84 27.59
CA LEU A 349 16.80 8.60 28.90
C LEU A 349 18.20 9.21 29.01
N ALA A 350 18.93 9.30 27.88
CA ALA A 350 20.22 9.98 27.80
C ALA A 350 20.11 11.51 27.70
N GLY A 351 18.87 12.08 27.76
CA GLY A 351 18.60 13.52 27.77
C GLY A 351 18.56 14.17 26.38
N PHE A 352 18.45 13.41 25.29
CA PHE A 352 18.31 13.96 23.96
C PHE A 352 16.85 14.26 23.60
N ASP A 353 16.64 15.25 22.74
CA ASP A 353 15.35 15.52 22.09
C ASP A 353 15.12 14.45 21.00
N ALA A 354 14.53 13.33 21.42
CA ALA A 354 14.35 12.15 20.57
C ALA A 354 12.89 11.74 20.46
N HIS A 355 12.49 11.31 19.27
CA HIS A 355 11.10 10.99 18.95
C HIS A 355 11.00 9.90 17.88
N PRO A 356 9.89 9.15 17.83
CA PRO A 356 9.52 8.35 16.65
C PRO A 356 9.34 9.25 15.42
N LEU A 357 9.81 8.78 14.28
CA LEU A 357 9.67 9.45 12.97
C LEU A 357 8.97 8.51 11.99
N LEU A 358 7.73 8.81 11.67
CA LEU A 358 6.99 8.04 10.67
C LEU A 358 7.45 8.36 9.26
N ILE A 359 7.69 7.34 8.47
CA ILE A 359 8.05 7.45 7.05
C ILE A 359 7.16 6.57 6.17
N SER A 360 7.11 6.95 4.89
CA SER A 360 6.63 6.11 3.81
C SER A 360 7.83 5.60 3.02
N THR A 361 8.16 4.33 3.16
CA THR A 361 9.31 3.75 2.46
C THR A 361 9.17 3.82 0.95
N ARG A 362 10.27 3.63 0.23
CA ARG A 362 10.31 3.76 -1.24
C ARG A 362 9.26 2.93 -1.96
N TYR A 363 8.90 1.76 -1.47
CA TYR A 363 7.88 0.91 -2.12
C TYR A 363 6.44 1.16 -1.63
N ASN A 364 6.25 1.90 -0.56
CA ASN A 364 4.90 2.27 -0.13
C ASN A 364 4.36 3.46 -0.93
N GLY A 365 5.24 4.39 -1.31
CA GLY A 365 4.93 5.55 -2.12
C GLY A 365 5.19 6.88 -1.40
N ARG A 366 5.04 7.98 -2.13
CA ARG A 366 5.26 9.32 -1.59
C ARG A 366 4.16 9.72 -0.62
N ILE A 367 4.54 10.48 0.41
CA ILE A 367 3.58 11.14 1.29
C ILE A 367 2.94 12.31 0.53
N VAL A 368 1.62 12.41 0.63
CA VAL A 368 0.82 13.55 0.16
C VAL A 368 0.44 14.36 1.39
N GLU A 369 1.18 15.45 1.65
CA GLU A 369 1.04 16.24 2.89
C GLU A 369 -0.33 16.91 3.05
N GLN A 370 -1.09 17.06 1.97
CA GLN A 370 -2.46 17.58 1.99
C GLN A 370 -3.49 16.55 2.49
N GLN A 371 -3.08 15.30 2.64
CA GLN A 371 -3.98 14.18 2.97
C GLN A 371 -3.58 13.54 4.30
N PRO A 372 -4.14 13.96 5.44
CA PRO A 372 -3.80 13.40 6.75
C PRO A 372 -4.36 11.98 6.89
N ARG A 373 -3.59 10.99 6.40
CA ARG A 373 -3.93 9.56 6.45
C ARG A 373 -2.81 8.76 7.08
N LEU A 374 -3.17 7.92 8.05
CA LEU A 374 -2.23 7.04 8.72
C LEU A 374 -1.64 5.96 7.78
N THR A 375 -2.42 5.52 6.79
CA THR A 375 -1.99 4.52 5.80
C THR A 375 -0.88 4.98 4.87
N GLN A 376 -0.56 6.26 4.85
CA GLN A 376 0.59 6.76 4.09
C GLN A 376 1.92 6.30 4.70
N PHE A 377 1.95 5.98 5.99
CA PHE A 377 3.15 5.59 6.71
C PHE A 377 3.16 4.07 6.91
N ASN A 378 4.27 3.46 6.59
CA ASN A 378 4.46 2.02 6.76
C ASN A 378 5.71 1.64 7.56
N TYR A 379 6.44 2.62 8.09
CA TYR A 379 7.62 2.37 8.90
C TYR A 379 7.90 3.51 9.88
N MET A 380 8.67 3.23 10.94
CA MET A 380 9.08 4.21 11.94
C MET A 380 10.57 4.13 12.16
N LEU A 381 11.24 5.29 12.08
CA LEU A 381 12.64 5.51 12.36
C LEU A 381 12.85 6.20 13.71
N ALA A 382 14.06 6.15 14.23
CA ALA A 382 14.44 6.96 15.36
C ALA A 382 14.92 8.33 14.88
N TYR A 383 14.34 9.40 15.46
CA TYR A 383 14.74 10.77 15.29
C TYR A 383 15.40 11.29 16.54
N ALA A 384 16.52 12.02 16.42
CA ALA A 384 17.11 12.76 17.53
C ALA A 384 17.65 14.11 17.06
N LYS A 385 17.58 15.11 17.97
CA LYS A 385 18.13 16.43 17.72
C LYS A 385 19.12 16.80 18.81
N TYR A 386 20.24 17.36 18.40
CA TYR A 386 21.24 17.96 19.30
C TYR A 386 21.82 19.25 18.71
N GLY A 387 21.53 20.37 19.33
CA GLY A 387 21.84 21.70 18.78
C GLY A 387 21.15 21.89 17.42
N SER A 388 21.92 22.22 16.40
CA SER A 388 21.42 22.36 15.00
C SER A 388 21.47 21.06 14.20
N ARG A 389 21.98 19.97 14.78
CA ARG A 389 22.12 18.68 14.06
C ARG A 389 20.92 17.79 14.27
N THR A 390 20.46 17.20 13.20
CA THR A 390 19.40 16.19 13.18
C THR A 390 19.99 14.83 12.82
N TYR A 391 19.57 13.82 13.53
CA TYR A 391 19.91 12.41 13.30
C TYR A 391 18.64 11.65 12.98
N VAL A 392 18.66 10.93 11.87
CA VAL A 392 17.61 9.99 11.48
C VAL A 392 18.27 8.64 11.33
N LEU A 393 17.82 7.67 12.13
CA LEU A 393 18.54 6.43 12.40
C LEU A 393 17.60 5.23 12.21
N ASP A 394 18.12 4.17 11.58
CA ASP A 394 17.49 2.87 11.50
C ASP A 394 18.44 1.77 11.99
N THR A 395 18.05 1.05 13.01
CA THR A 395 18.86 -0.02 13.63
C THR A 395 18.56 -1.40 13.06
N ARG A 396 17.70 -1.51 12.04
CA ARG A 396 17.26 -2.79 11.47
C ARG A 396 18.40 -3.63 10.91
N TYR A 397 19.33 -3.02 10.19
CA TYR A 397 20.41 -3.73 9.51
C TYR A 397 21.73 -3.66 10.30
N SER A 398 22.28 -4.82 10.64
CA SER A 398 23.51 -4.95 11.43
C SER A 398 24.72 -4.26 10.80
N TYR A 399 24.77 -4.13 9.47
CA TYR A 399 25.90 -3.51 8.77
C TYR A 399 25.64 -2.06 8.35
N CYS A 400 24.50 -1.48 8.71
CA CYS A 400 24.20 -0.10 8.34
C CYS A 400 25.07 0.87 9.16
N PRO A 401 25.90 1.72 8.53
CA PRO A 401 26.67 2.74 9.25
C PRO A 401 25.76 3.76 9.93
N PHE A 402 26.22 4.31 11.05
CA PHE A 402 25.50 5.27 11.88
C PHE A 402 24.91 6.49 11.14
N ASN A 403 25.55 6.93 10.09
CA ASN A 403 25.17 8.14 9.33
C ASN A 403 24.50 7.84 7.99
N LEU A 404 24.11 6.59 7.76
CA LEU A 404 23.43 6.15 6.56
C LEU A 404 22.06 5.57 6.90
N LEU A 405 21.16 5.65 5.94
CA LEU A 405 19.88 4.96 5.97
C LEU A 405 19.87 3.87 4.91
N PRO A 406 19.17 2.75 5.16
CA PRO A 406 18.88 1.76 4.11
C PRO A 406 18.22 2.42 2.90
N VAL A 407 18.43 1.87 1.70
CA VAL A 407 17.87 2.40 0.45
C VAL A 407 16.36 2.55 0.53
N ASP A 408 15.69 1.65 1.22
CA ASP A 408 14.24 1.65 1.41
C ASP A 408 13.73 2.91 2.13
N ASP A 409 14.54 3.45 3.03
CA ASP A 409 14.22 4.55 3.93
C ASP A 409 14.76 5.90 3.39
N LEU A 410 15.44 5.88 2.23
CA LEU A 410 15.87 7.09 1.52
C LEU A 410 14.69 7.75 0.82
N VAL A 411 13.88 8.45 1.60
CA VAL A 411 12.69 9.18 1.18
C VAL A 411 12.85 10.68 1.41
N GLU A 412 11.93 11.49 0.89
CA GLU A 412 12.06 12.95 0.97
C GLU A 412 11.72 13.46 2.36
N THR A 413 10.61 13.01 2.93
CA THR A 413 10.06 13.57 4.18
C THR A 413 9.64 12.48 5.15
N GLY A 414 9.59 12.85 6.42
CA GLY A 414 8.99 12.04 7.50
C GLY A 414 8.26 12.92 8.50
N LEU A 415 7.32 12.35 9.24
CA LEU A 415 6.50 13.02 10.23
C LEU A 415 7.01 12.70 11.65
N VAL A 416 7.50 13.71 12.35
CA VAL A 416 7.97 13.57 13.74
C VAL A 416 6.76 13.46 14.67
N ILE A 417 6.77 12.45 15.55
CA ILE A 417 5.73 12.21 16.54
C ILE A 417 6.21 12.71 17.91
N ASN A 418 5.89 13.94 18.26
CA ASN A 418 6.32 14.59 19.49
C ASN A 418 5.13 15.07 20.37
N LYS A 419 5.41 15.70 21.50
CA LYS A 419 4.37 16.25 22.43
C LYS A 419 3.62 17.46 21.87
N GLY A 420 4.10 18.05 20.77
CA GLY A 420 3.42 19.14 20.07
C GLY A 420 2.46 18.63 18.98
N THR A 421 2.34 19.39 17.92
CA THR A 421 1.52 19.05 16.74
C THR A 421 2.26 18.16 15.74
N GLY A 422 3.49 17.71 16.08
CA GLY A 422 4.37 17.06 15.14
C GLY A 422 4.92 18.03 14.09
N GLY A 423 5.46 17.49 13.04
CA GLY A 423 5.92 18.27 11.89
C GLY A 423 6.65 17.41 10.88
N PHE A 424 6.48 17.75 9.62
CA PHE A 424 7.27 17.14 8.56
C PHE A 424 8.69 17.67 8.58
N ILE A 425 9.64 16.77 8.47
CA ILE A 425 11.05 17.09 8.30
C ILE A 425 11.56 16.52 6.98
N GLN A 426 12.56 17.19 6.40
CA GLN A 426 13.32 16.63 5.29
C GLN A 426 14.27 15.55 5.82
N ILE A 427 14.24 14.36 5.22
CA ILE A 427 15.17 13.28 5.54
C ILE A 427 16.56 13.67 5.00
N PRO A 428 17.62 13.64 5.84
CA PRO A 428 18.96 13.97 5.38
C PRO A 428 19.40 13.04 4.25
N LYS A 429 19.84 13.64 3.13
CA LYS A 429 20.41 12.86 2.02
C LYS A 429 21.80 12.35 2.42
N PRO A 430 22.13 11.08 2.15
CA PRO A 430 23.47 10.58 2.38
C PRO A 430 24.48 11.35 1.54
N ARG A 431 25.61 11.67 2.14
CA ARG A 431 26.74 12.28 1.42
C ARG A 431 27.71 11.24 0.86
N ALA A 432 27.55 9.98 1.25
CA ALA A 432 28.36 8.88 0.74
C ALA A 432 27.97 8.54 -0.70
N LEU A 433 28.97 8.38 -1.55
CA LEU A 433 28.81 7.86 -2.91
C LEU A 433 29.33 6.42 -2.92
N ASN A 434 28.54 5.51 -3.40
CA ASN A 434 29.02 4.17 -3.71
C ASN A 434 29.91 4.27 -4.96
N MET A 435 31.19 3.93 -4.83
CA MET A 435 32.14 3.92 -5.91
C MET A 435 32.69 2.51 -6.10
N LEU A 436 32.75 2.10 -7.34
CA LEU A 436 33.42 0.88 -7.78
C LEU A 436 34.61 1.25 -8.64
N HIS A 437 35.81 1.03 -8.12
CA HIS A 437 37.06 1.18 -8.88
C HIS A 437 37.47 -0.18 -9.40
N CYS A 438 37.58 -0.32 -10.73
CA CYS A 438 38.13 -1.51 -11.38
C CYS A 438 39.41 -1.12 -12.10
N ALA A 439 40.50 -1.73 -11.72
CA ALA A 439 41.76 -1.63 -12.44
C ALA A 439 42.15 -3.04 -12.94
N ASN A 440 42.30 -3.18 -14.25
CA ASN A 440 42.58 -4.45 -14.87
C ASN A 440 43.89 -4.35 -15.69
N ASN A 441 44.77 -5.32 -15.49
CA ASN A 441 45.95 -5.50 -16.31
C ASN A 441 45.83 -6.88 -16.98
N LEU A 442 45.32 -6.85 -18.23
CA LEU A 442 44.91 -8.06 -18.93
C LEU A 442 45.70 -8.17 -20.26
N THR A 443 46.10 -9.37 -20.61
CA THR A 443 46.72 -9.74 -21.89
C THR A 443 45.75 -10.63 -22.65
N LEU A 444 45.43 -10.25 -23.89
CA LEU A 444 44.63 -11.08 -24.80
C LEU A 444 45.56 -11.99 -25.61
N SER A 445 45.39 -13.31 -25.52
CA SER A 445 46.09 -14.28 -26.32
C SER A 445 45.52 -14.38 -27.75
N GLU A 446 46.26 -14.90 -28.69
CA GLU A 446 45.80 -15.17 -30.06
C GLU A 446 44.60 -16.14 -30.12
N ALA A 447 44.43 -16.98 -29.12
CA ALA A 447 43.29 -17.89 -28.97
C ALA A 447 42.02 -17.23 -28.34
N GLY A 448 42.08 -15.93 -28.03
CA GLY A 448 40.95 -15.20 -27.45
C GLY A 448 40.82 -15.33 -25.92
N HIS A 449 41.81 -15.88 -25.22
CA HIS A 449 41.82 -15.93 -23.76
C HIS A 449 42.36 -14.62 -23.17
N LEU A 450 41.74 -14.16 -22.09
CA LEU A 450 42.19 -13.04 -21.29
C LEU A 450 42.87 -13.56 -20.02
N ASP A 451 44.20 -13.25 -19.88
CA ASP A 451 45.01 -13.58 -18.70
C ASP A 451 45.51 -12.31 -18.04
N GLY A 452 45.47 -12.25 -16.71
CA GLY A 452 45.99 -11.10 -15.98
C GLY A 452 45.38 -10.90 -14.60
N GLU A 453 45.58 -9.72 -14.06
CA GLU A 453 45.14 -9.31 -12.74
C GLU A 453 44.05 -8.27 -12.82
N ALA A 454 43.02 -8.42 -11.97
CA ALA A 454 41.98 -7.47 -11.79
C ALA A 454 41.94 -7.02 -10.32
N MET A 455 41.98 -5.71 -10.07
CA MET A 455 41.76 -5.11 -8.75
C MET A 455 40.41 -4.44 -8.74
N VAL A 456 39.55 -4.85 -7.79
CA VAL A 456 38.25 -4.24 -7.58
C VAL A 456 38.20 -3.66 -6.18
N ARG A 457 37.94 -2.34 -6.09
CA ARG A 457 37.81 -1.62 -4.83
C ARG A 457 36.42 -1.04 -4.73
N PHE A 458 35.72 -1.38 -3.66
CA PHE A 458 34.41 -0.83 -3.29
C PHE A 458 34.63 0.27 -2.25
N GLU A 459 34.01 1.44 -2.47
CA GLU A 459 33.94 2.54 -1.52
C GLU A 459 32.49 3.00 -1.38
N GLY A 460 32.01 3.24 -0.12
CA GLY A 460 30.66 3.69 0.15
C GLY A 460 30.34 3.76 1.63
#